data_b86de7088c8a3b3e4b146367eb1a5ade
#
_entry.id   b86de7088c8a3b3e4b146367eb1a5ade
#
_cell.length_a   1.000
_cell.length_b   1.000
_cell.length_c   1.000
_cell.angle_alpha   90.00
_cell.angle_beta   90.00
_cell.angle_gamma   90.00
#
_symmetry.space_group_name_H-M   'P 1'
#
loop_
_entity.id
_entity.type
_entity.pdbx_description
1 polymer ?
#
loop_
_entity_poly.entity_id
_entity_poly.type
_entity_poly.pdbx_seq_one_letter_code
_entity_poly.pdbx_strand_id
1 'polypeptide(L)'
;MTAKITIAALQEMKREGRKIVGVVAWDTPMAQIADRAGVDIVSVGDSVGKNLWGHATENEVTLDELLIVCQAVRRGAVRALVSCDIPSGSLSDAKRLVDEGGAQMVKVLAPAPAVRAIAAAGIPVFAEFHGGRPTAELVDEAKRLEEAGAALLDFRHSGPDAGAAVVKAVRIPVIGGLGGGPWLDGRMRMAHAAIGYGTQWLDSQAETYAHVGSIALGALSAYAEDVRAGRQIKGQRG
;
A
#
# COMPACT_ATOMS: atom_id res chain seq x y z
N MET A 1 -5.96 21.73 -10.53
CA MET A 1 -5.09 20.62 -10.06
C MET A 1 -5.46 20.33 -8.62
N THR A 2 -5.83 19.11 -8.28
CA THR A 2 -6.08 18.69 -6.89
C THR A 2 -4.78 18.78 -6.10
N ALA A 3 -4.85 19.26 -4.85
CA ALA A 3 -3.68 19.40 -3.97
C ALA A 3 -3.01 18.04 -3.71
N LYS A 4 -1.69 18.04 -3.58
CA LYS A 4 -0.91 16.84 -3.19
C LYS A 4 -1.29 16.39 -1.78
N ILE A 5 -1.39 15.09 -1.58
CA ILE A 5 -1.60 14.51 -0.26
C ILE A 5 -0.30 14.60 0.54
N THR A 6 -0.40 15.12 1.76
CA THR A 6 0.69 15.23 2.72
C THR A 6 0.34 14.51 4.01
N ILE A 7 1.32 14.26 4.88
CA ILE A 7 1.07 13.71 6.22
C ILE A 7 0.05 14.58 6.99
N ALA A 8 0.20 15.91 6.92
CA ALA A 8 -0.74 16.83 7.57
C ALA A 8 -2.17 16.68 7.01
N ALA A 9 -2.32 16.48 5.70
CA ALA A 9 -3.63 16.24 5.09
C ALA A 9 -4.26 14.93 5.58
N LEU A 10 -3.47 13.86 5.72
CA LEU A 10 -3.96 12.58 6.27
C LEU A 10 -4.40 12.71 7.73
N GLN A 11 -3.64 13.47 8.53
CA GLN A 11 -4.02 13.76 9.92
C GLN A 11 -5.29 14.59 10.02
N GLU A 12 -5.49 15.55 9.10
CA GLU A 12 -6.74 16.33 9.02
C GLU A 12 -7.91 15.44 8.64
N MET A 13 -7.74 14.52 7.68
CA MET A 13 -8.79 13.55 7.33
C MET A 13 -9.28 12.78 8.55
N LYS A 14 -8.38 12.34 9.43
CA LYS A 14 -8.79 11.70 10.70
C LYS A 14 -9.62 12.65 11.58
N ARG A 15 -9.17 13.89 11.76
CA ARG A 15 -9.89 14.89 12.58
C ARG A 15 -11.30 15.18 12.04
N GLU A 16 -11.45 15.18 10.72
CA GLU A 16 -12.72 15.38 10.02
C GLU A 16 -13.58 14.11 9.96
N GLY A 17 -13.10 12.95 10.41
CA GLY A 17 -13.77 11.67 10.27
C GLY A 17 -13.83 11.16 8.84
N ARG A 18 -13.02 11.70 7.93
CA ARG A 18 -12.93 11.32 6.52
C ARG A 18 -11.99 10.12 6.34
N LYS A 19 -12.47 9.09 5.67
CA LYS A 19 -11.71 7.85 5.49
C LYS A 19 -10.55 8.02 4.52
N ILE A 20 -9.39 7.48 4.89
CA ILE A 20 -8.17 7.44 4.07
C ILE A 20 -8.21 6.19 3.20
N VAL A 21 -7.97 6.36 1.91
CA VAL A 21 -7.94 5.28 0.93
C VAL A 21 -6.50 5.01 0.51
N GLY A 22 -6.02 3.80 0.78
CA GLY A 22 -4.70 3.35 0.36
C GLY A 22 -4.77 2.14 -0.56
N VAL A 23 -3.83 2.05 -1.49
CA VAL A 23 -3.61 0.84 -2.28
C VAL A 23 -2.13 0.49 -2.32
N VAL A 24 -1.83 -0.81 -2.46
CA VAL A 24 -0.49 -1.29 -2.81
C VAL A 24 -0.43 -1.46 -4.33
N ALA A 25 0.57 -0.86 -4.96
CA ALA A 25 0.84 -0.97 -6.39
C ALA A 25 2.36 -1.08 -6.63
N TRP A 26 2.74 -1.59 -7.81
CA TRP A 26 4.15 -1.86 -8.14
C TRP A 26 4.55 -1.46 -9.56
N ASP A 27 3.70 -0.74 -10.27
CA ASP A 27 4.03 -0.22 -11.60
C ASP A 27 3.44 1.17 -11.85
N THR A 28 4.00 1.87 -12.82
CA THR A 28 3.58 3.23 -13.18
C THR A 28 2.13 3.30 -13.67
N PRO A 29 1.64 2.42 -14.56
CA PRO A 29 0.25 2.46 -15.03
C PRO A 29 -0.77 2.31 -13.90
N MET A 30 -0.56 1.35 -13.00
CA MET A 30 -1.45 1.16 -11.85
C MET A 30 -1.40 2.35 -10.88
N ALA A 31 -0.21 2.90 -10.62
CA ALA A 31 -0.06 4.10 -9.80
C ALA A 31 -0.81 5.30 -10.41
N GLN A 32 -0.76 5.49 -11.74
CA GLN A 32 -1.51 6.54 -12.44
C GLN A 32 -3.02 6.34 -12.35
N ILE A 33 -3.49 5.10 -12.47
CA ILE A 33 -4.92 4.76 -12.32
C ILE A 33 -5.38 5.05 -10.89
N ALA A 34 -4.62 4.60 -9.88
CA ALA A 34 -4.92 4.84 -8.48
C ALA A 34 -4.96 6.35 -8.14
N ASP A 35 -3.98 7.10 -8.65
CA ASP A 35 -3.90 8.56 -8.44
C ASP A 35 -5.12 9.29 -9.04
N ARG A 36 -5.54 8.91 -10.26
CA ARG A 36 -6.74 9.45 -10.91
C ARG A 36 -8.04 9.01 -10.26
N ALA A 37 -8.07 7.80 -9.67
CA ALA A 37 -9.20 7.30 -8.90
C ALA A 37 -9.40 8.02 -7.55
N GLY A 38 -8.45 8.90 -7.16
CA GLY A 38 -8.55 9.68 -5.93
C GLY A 38 -8.02 8.96 -4.69
N VAL A 39 -7.21 7.91 -4.87
CA VAL A 39 -6.53 7.21 -3.76
C VAL A 39 -5.57 8.17 -3.06
N ASP A 40 -5.52 8.15 -1.73
CA ASP A 40 -4.70 9.07 -0.93
C ASP A 40 -3.27 8.58 -0.71
N ILE A 41 -3.08 7.26 -0.60
CA ILE A 41 -1.77 6.62 -0.41
C ILE A 41 -1.58 5.53 -1.45
N VAL A 42 -0.46 5.56 -2.18
CA VAL A 42 0.02 4.44 -2.99
C VAL A 42 1.27 3.88 -2.30
N SER A 43 1.18 2.65 -1.84
CA SER A 43 2.26 1.97 -1.12
C SER A 43 2.95 0.95 -2.00
N VAL A 44 4.27 0.87 -1.90
CA VAL A 44 5.07 -0.24 -2.42
C VAL A 44 5.35 -1.16 -1.25
N GLY A 45 4.82 -2.38 -1.32
CA GLY A 45 4.96 -3.37 -0.25
C GLY A 45 5.89 -4.52 -0.64
N ASP A 46 6.36 -5.27 0.36
CA ASP A 46 7.11 -6.51 0.20
C ASP A 46 6.38 -7.59 -0.62
N SER A 47 5.05 -7.50 -0.68
CA SER A 47 4.20 -8.32 -1.56
C SER A 47 4.59 -8.25 -3.05
N VAL A 48 5.38 -7.25 -3.46
CA VAL A 48 5.96 -7.15 -4.80
C VAL A 48 6.86 -8.35 -5.12
N GLY A 49 7.53 -8.90 -4.11
CA GLY A 49 8.36 -10.10 -4.28
C GLY A 49 7.60 -11.24 -4.94
N LYS A 50 6.44 -11.59 -4.39
CA LYS A 50 5.59 -12.66 -4.94
C LYS A 50 4.85 -12.26 -6.20
N ASN A 51 4.32 -11.04 -6.27
CA ASN A 51 3.35 -10.65 -7.31
C ASN A 51 3.98 -10.05 -8.56
N LEU A 52 5.18 -9.47 -8.47
CA LEU A 52 5.91 -8.91 -9.61
C LEU A 52 7.13 -9.76 -9.98
N TRP A 53 7.95 -10.11 -8.99
CA TRP A 53 9.20 -10.83 -9.23
C TRP A 53 9.01 -12.36 -9.28
N GLY A 54 7.91 -12.90 -8.75
CA GLY A 54 7.64 -14.33 -8.72
C GLY A 54 8.47 -15.07 -7.66
N HIS A 55 8.93 -14.39 -6.63
CA HIS A 55 9.61 -15.01 -5.50
C HIS A 55 8.69 -16.02 -4.77
N ALA A 56 9.27 -17.00 -4.10
CA ALA A 56 8.51 -17.99 -3.33
C ALA A 56 7.89 -17.34 -2.06
N THR A 57 8.60 -16.39 -1.46
CA THR A 57 8.15 -15.66 -0.26
C THR A 57 8.33 -14.15 -0.40
N GLU A 58 7.61 -13.38 0.41
CA GLU A 58 7.76 -11.92 0.47
C GLU A 58 9.10 -11.49 1.08
N ASN A 59 9.69 -12.36 1.93
CA ASN A 59 10.96 -12.08 2.60
C ASN A 59 12.20 -12.13 1.68
N GLU A 60 12.04 -12.62 0.45
CA GLU A 60 13.13 -12.66 -0.53
C GLU A 60 13.33 -11.32 -1.25
N VAL A 61 12.38 -10.40 -1.11
CA VAL A 61 12.49 -9.09 -1.75
C VAL A 61 13.65 -8.29 -1.18
N THR A 62 14.48 -7.78 -2.06
CA THR A 62 15.63 -6.96 -1.70
C THR A 62 15.29 -5.47 -1.68
N LEU A 63 16.10 -4.67 -1.00
CA LEU A 63 15.97 -3.21 -1.01
C LEU A 63 16.10 -2.64 -2.43
N ASP A 64 17.02 -3.16 -3.23
CA ASP A 64 17.25 -2.68 -4.60
C ASP A 64 16.04 -2.95 -5.51
N GLU A 65 15.37 -4.09 -5.37
CA GLU A 65 14.10 -4.37 -6.05
C GLU A 65 13.00 -3.39 -5.63
N LEU A 66 12.89 -3.10 -4.33
CA LEU A 66 11.93 -2.10 -3.82
C LEU A 66 12.25 -0.69 -4.31
N LEU A 67 13.51 -0.30 -4.40
CA LEU A 67 13.93 0.99 -4.96
C LEU A 67 13.46 1.17 -6.40
N ILE A 68 13.68 0.16 -7.26
CA ILE A 68 13.24 0.18 -8.67
C ILE A 68 11.72 0.36 -8.76
N VAL A 69 10.98 -0.39 -7.96
CA VAL A 69 9.51 -0.34 -7.95
C VAL A 69 9.01 0.98 -7.37
N CYS A 70 9.62 1.46 -6.28
CA CYS A 70 9.26 2.73 -5.66
C CYS A 70 9.41 3.90 -6.65
N GLN A 71 10.52 3.94 -7.40
CA GLN A 71 10.73 4.92 -8.47
C GLN A 71 9.66 4.83 -9.56
N ALA A 72 9.26 3.62 -9.99
CA ALA A 72 8.22 3.42 -10.99
C ALA A 72 6.85 3.95 -10.50
N VAL A 73 6.47 3.59 -9.28
CA VAL A 73 5.24 4.07 -8.63
C VAL A 73 5.26 5.58 -8.44
N ARG A 74 6.40 6.13 -7.98
CA ARG A 74 6.55 7.58 -7.75
C ARG A 74 6.36 8.41 -9.02
N ARG A 75 6.77 7.89 -10.19
CA ARG A 75 6.53 8.54 -11.48
C ARG A 75 5.05 8.58 -11.86
N GLY A 76 4.27 7.60 -11.40
CA GLY A 76 2.83 7.50 -11.68
C GLY A 76 1.96 8.29 -10.71
N ALA A 77 2.32 8.34 -9.43
CA ALA A 77 1.56 9.01 -8.38
C ALA A 77 1.97 10.49 -8.28
N VAL A 78 1.12 11.37 -8.77
CA VAL A 78 1.37 12.83 -8.78
C VAL A 78 0.74 13.51 -7.56
N ARG A 79 -0.48 13.12 -7.20
CA ARG A 79 -1.26 13.64 -6.07
C ARG A 79 -1.10 12.79 -4.82
N ALA A 80 -1.25 11.47 -4.94
CA ALA A 80 -1.20 10.54 -3.83
C ALA A 80 0.18 10.53 -3.16
N LEU A 81 0.19 10.33 -1.84
CA LEU A 81 1.41 10.13 -1.08
C LEU A 81 1.96 8.72 -1.36
N VAL A 82 3.24 8.63 -1.67
CA VAL A 82 3.91 7.35 -1.92
C VAL A 82 4.62 6.89 -0.64
N SER A 83 4.29 5.67 -0.19
CA SER A 83 5.04 4.98 0.86
C SER A 83 5.74 3.73 0.32
N CYS A 84 6.81 3.30 0.99
CA CYS A 84 7.52 2.08 0.65
C CYS A 84 7.90 1.31 1.91
N ASP A 85 7.75 -0.01 1.87
CA ASP A 85 8.11 -0.90 2.98
C ASP A 85 9.64 -0.96 3.13
N ILE A 86 10.11 -1.07 4.37
CA ILE A 86 11.52 -1.29 4.71
C ILE A 86 11.68 -2.71 5.22
N PRO A 87 12.25 -3.64 4.45
CA PRO A 87 12.38 -5.04 4.89
C PRO A 87 13.24 -5.20 6.15
N SER A 88 14.33 -4.45 6.25
CA SER A 88 15.26 -4.53 7.39
C SER A 88 14.83 -3.72 8.61
N GLY A 89 13.93 -2.76 8.46
CA GLY A 89 13.61 -1.77 9.50
C GLY A 89 14.75 -0.80 9.83
N SER A 90 15.81 -0.74 9.02
CA SER A 90 16.99 0.08 9.29
C SER A 90 16.83 1.53 8.84
N LEU A 91 17.48 2.46 9.54
CA LEU A 91 17.53 3.87 9.14
C LEU A 91 18.28 4.08 7.81
N SER A 92 19.32 3.29 7.53
CA SER A 92 20.04 3.36 6.25
C SER A 92 19.15 3.08 5.06
N ASP A 93 18.32 2.03 5.15
CA ASP A 93 17.42 1.64 4.09
C ASP A 93 16.27 2.66 3.95
N ALA A 94 15.76 3.20 5.07
CA ALA A 94 14.78 4.28 5.06
C ALA A 94 15.30 5.50 4.29
N LYS A 95 16.53 5.91 4.52
CA LYS A 95 17.17 7.02 3.79
C LYS A 95 17.29 6.72 2.30
N ARG A 96 17.75 5.52 1.91
CA ARG A 96 17.85 5.14 0.49
C ARG A 96 16.47 5.15 -0.20
N LEU A 97 15.42 4.66 0.45
CA LEU A 97 14.07 4.69 -0.11
C LEU A 97 13.54 6.12 -0.33
N VAL A 98 13.89 7.05 0.56
CA VAL A 98 13.51 8.47 0.39
C VAL A 98 14.38 9.14 -0.67
N ASP A 99 15.70 9.05 -0.57
CA ASP A 99 16.66 9.81 -1.37
C ASP A 99 16.74 9.26 -2.82
N GLU A 100 16.78 7.94 -2.97
CA GLU A 100 16.92 7.26 -4.26
C GLU A 100 15.56 6.81 -4.82
N GLY A 101 14.68 6.25 -3.96
CA GLY A 101 13.37 5.72 -4.36
C GLY A 101 12.30 6.80 -4.55
N GLY A 102 12.45 7.96 -3.91
CA GLY A 102 11.49 9.04 -3.91
C GLY A 102 10.25 8.77 -3.03
N ALA A 103 10.35 7.84 -2.07
CA ALA A 103 9.31 7.62 -1.07
C ALA A 103 9.12 8.87 -0.21
N GLN A 104 7.87 9.19 0.11
CA GLN A 104 7.51 10.33 0.96
C GLN A 104 7.21 9.89 2.40
N MET A 105 7.11 8.60 2.61
CA MET A 105 6.88 7.93 3.89
C MET A 105 7.43 6.51 3.77
N VAL A 106 7.98 5.98 4.85
CA VAL A 106 8.43 4.58 4.88
C VAL A 106 7.53 3.76 5.79
N LYS A 107 7.24 2.53 5.39
CA LYS A 107 6.44 1.60 6.19
C LYS A 107 7.31 0.55 6.83
N VAL A 108 7.08 0.24 8.10
CA VAL A 108 7.92 -0.68 8.84
C VAL A 108 7.17 -1.42 9.94
N LEU A 109 7.40 -2.73 10.04
CA LEU A 109 7.09 -3.55 11.21
C LEU A 109 8.33 -3.54 12.12
N ALA A 110 8.36 -2.65 13.11
CA ALA A 110 9.52 -2.49 13.96
C ALA A 110 9.13 -1.99 15.38
N PRO A 111 9.95 -2.27 16.39
CA PRO A 111 9.73 -1.75 17.73
C PRO A 111 9.91 -0.23 17.79
N ALA A 112 9.27 0.41 18.77
CA ALA A 112 9.27 1.87 18.95
C ALA A 112 10.66 2.55 18.89
N PRO A 113 11.77 1.97 19.40
CA PRO A 113 13.10 2.57 19.23
C PRO A 113 13.54 2.73 17.77
N ALA A 114 13.25 1.75 16.90
CA ALA A 114 13.58 1.85 15.48
C ALA A 114 12.69 2.90 14.78
N VAL A 115 11.39 2.93 15.08
CA VAL A 115 10.48 3.98 14.62
C VAL A 115 11.00 5.37 15.01
N ARG A 116 11.43 5.55 16.27
CA ARG A 116 11.99 6.80 16.78
C ARG A 116 13.25 7.22 16.02
N ALA A 117 14.15 6.29 15.73
CA ALA A 117 15.37 6.59 15.00
C ALA A 117 15.10 7.10 13.59
N ILE A 118 14.13 6.50 12.88
CA ILE A 118 13.72 6.91 11.54
C ILE A 118 13.00 8.26 11.58
N ALA A 119 12.05 8.43 12.50
CA ALA A 119 11.31 9.68 12.66
C ALA A 119 12.20 10.85 13.06
N ALA A 120 13.19 10.64 13.95
CA ALA A 120 14.17 11.65 14.35
C ALA A 120 15.07 12.12 13.18
N ALA A 121 15.23 11.31 12.13
CA ALA A 121 15.89 11.70 10.89
C ALA A 121 15.00 12.52 9.93
N GLY A 122 13.78 12.88 10.35
CA GLY A 122 12.83 13.66 9.55
C GLY A 122 12.07 12.85 8.51
N ILE A 123 12.15 11.52 8.57
CA ILE A 123 11.44 10.61 7.63
C ILE A 123 10.09 10.21 8.25
N PRO A 124 8.94 10.51 7.60
CA PRO A 124 7.65 10.07 8.07
C PRO A 124 7.55 8.53 8.13
N VAL A 125 7.04 8.00 9.25
CA VAL A 125 6.94 6.56 9.49
C VAL A 125 5.50 6.11 9.52
N PHE A 126 5.18 5.10 8.72
CA PHE A 126 3.95 4.31 8.76
C PHE A 126 4.26 3.02 9.53
N ALA A 127 3.98 3.03 10.84
CA ALA A 127 4.35 1.93 11.71
C ALA A 127 3.29 0.83 11.67
N GLU A 128 3.73 -0.39 11.35
CA GLU A 128 2.87 -1.58 11.30
C GLU A 128 2.88 -2.30 12.64
N PHE A 129 1.71 -2.78 13.07
CA PHE A 129 1.55 -3.73 14.16
C PHE A 129 0.29 -4.59 13.96
N HIS A 130 0.22 -5.73 14.70
CA HIS A 130 -0.78 -6.74 14.45
C HIS A 130 -1.69 -6.96 15.66
N GLY A 131 -2.96 -7.29 15.39
CA GLY A 131 -3.93 -7.77 16.37
C GLY A 131 -3.58 -9.14 16.96
N GLY A 132 -4.55 -9.79 17.57
CA GLY A 132 -4.38 -11.11 18.17
C GLY A 132 -3.86 -11.10 19.61
N ARG A 133 -3.80 -9.92 20.24
CA ARG A 133 -3.44 -9.70 21.65
C ARG A 133 -4.59 -8.94 22.37
N PRO A 134 -4.61 -8.91 23.73
CA PRO A 134 -5.57 -8.12 24.47
C PRO A 134 -5.65 -6.66 24.02
N THR A 135 -6.85 -6.11 23.94
CA THR A 135 -7.08 -4.74 23.46
C THR A 135 -6.25 -3.68 24.19
N ALA A 136 -6.08 -3.83 25.51
CA ALA A 136 -5.28 -2.89 26.31
C ALA A 136 -3.81 -2.86 25.86
N GLU A 137 -3.20 -4.02 25.57
CA GLU A 137 -1.83 -4.10 25.09
C GLU A 137 -1.66 -3.48 23.71
N LEU A 138 -2.67 -3.65 22.83
CA LEU A 138 -2.68 -3.05 21.50
C LEU A 138 -2.80 -1.54 21.53
N VAL A 139 -3.62 -1.01 22.46
CA VAL A 139 -3.73 0.42 22.73
C VAL A 139 -2.43 0.99 23.24
N ASP A 140 -1.77 0.31 24.18
CA ASP A 140 -0.47 0.74 24.73
C ASP A 140 0.64 0.70 23.67
N GLU A 141 0.63 -0.29 22.77
CA GLU A 141 1.57 -0.33 21.67
C GLU A 141 1.35 0.80 20.67
N ALA A 142 0.11 1.06 20.29
CA ALA A 142 -0.22 2.15 19.39
C ALA A 142 0.24 3.52 19.95
N LYS A 143 0.04 3.75 21.25
CA LYS A 143 0.55 4.96 21.92
C LYS A 143 2.07 5.04 21.92
N ARG A 144 2.76 3.93 22.22
CA ARG A 144 4.23 3.88 22.16
C ARG A 144 4.78 4.18 20.77
N LEU A 145 4.11 3.70 19.72
CA LEU A 145 4.49 4.00 18.33
C LEU A 145 4.22 5.48 17.98
N GLU A 146 3.08 6.03 18.41
CA GLU A 146 2.80 7.47 18.25
C GLU A 146 3.85 8.32 18.99
N GLU A 147 4.16 8.02 20.23
CA GLU A 147 5.20 8.70 21.03
C GLU A 147 6.61 8.55 20.45
N ALA A 148 6.85 7.47 19.70
CA ALA A 148 8.08 7.27 18.96
C ALA A 148 8.14 8.13 17.68
N GLY A 149 7.08 8.82 17.30
CA GLY A 149 7.03 9.70 16.14
C GLY A 149 6.46 9.07 14.89
N ALA A 150 5.71 7.96 15.00
CA ALA A 150 4.96 7.44 13.87
C ALA A 150 4.00 8.50 13.33
N ALA A 151 3.92 8.63 12.00
CA ALA A 151 3.00 9.54 11.32
C ALA A 151 1.62 8.89 11.07
N LEU A 152 1.60 7.59 10.83
CA LEU A 152 0.43 6.71 10.65
C LEU A 152 0.68 5.35 11.29
N LEU A 153 -0.41 4.62 11.56
CA LEU A 153 -0.39 3.23 12.01
C LEU A 153 -1.07 2.31 10.99
N ASP A 154 -0.41 1.22 10.59
CA ASP A 154 -1.01 0.08 9.88
C ASP A 154 -1.39 -0.99 10.91
N PHE A 155 -2.66 -1.05 11.28
CA PHE A 155 -3.17 -2.01 12.25
C PHE A 155 -3.79 -3.21 11.55
N ARG A 156 -2.99 -4.23 11.29
CA ARG A 156 -3.43 -5.47 10.65
C ARG A 156 -4.17 -6.38 11.64
N HIS A 157 -5.17 -7.10 11.15
CA HIS A 157 -6.00 -8.02 11.96
C HIS A 157 -6.59 -7.36 13.22
N SER A 158 -7.01 -6.09 13.09
CA SER A 158 -7.44 -5.27 14.23
C SER A 158 -8.71 -5.79 14.93
N GLY A 159 -9.65 -6.35 14.16
CA GLY A 159 -11.00 -6.59 14.66
C GLY A 159 -11.75 -5.29 15.00
N PRO A 160 -13.08 -5.34 15.23
CA PRO A 160 -13.88 -4.15 15.48
C PRO A 160 -13.56 -3.51 16.84
N ASP A 161 -13.45 -4.30 17.90
CA ASP A 161 -13.30 -3.79 19.26
C ASP A 161 -11.92 -3.16 19.49
N ALA A 162 -10.85 -3.91 19.18
CA ALA A 162 -9.49 -3.41 19.32
C ALA A 162 -9.20 -2.28 18.31
N GLY A 163 -9.71 -2.38 17.08
CA GLY A 163 -9.57 -1.33 16.08
C GLY A 163 -10.18 -0.02 16.52
N ALA A 164 -11.43 -0.04 17.01
CA ALA A 164 -12.10 1.17 17.51
C ALA A 164 -11.41 1.76 18.75
N ALA A 165 -10.94 0.90 19.66
CA ALA A 165 -10.23 1.34 20.86
C ALA A 165 -8.90 2.04 20.51
N VAL A 166 -8.11 1.46 19.59
CA VAL A 166 -6.85 2.05 19.13
C VAL A 166 -7.09 3.38 18.42
N VAL A 167 -8.05 3.44 17.48
CA VAL A 167 -8.39 4.69 16.76
C VAL A 167 -8.70 5.82 17.73
N LYS A 168 -9.45 5.53 18.81
CA LYS A 168 -9.80 6.51 19.85
C LYS A 168 -8.62 6.92 20.73
N ALA A 169 -7.63 6.03 20.89
CA ALA A 169 -6.55 6.21 21.84
C ALA A 169 -5.38 7.05 21.30
N VAL A 170 -5.23 7.16 19.97
CA VAL A 170 -4.15 7.89 19.30
C VAL A 170 -4.68 9.02 18.42
N ARG A 171 -3.85 10.06 18.20
CA ARG A 171 -4.21 11.22 17.38
C ARG A 171 -3.86 11.04 15.90
N ILE A 172 -2.86 10.21 15.62
CA ILE A 172 -2.43 9.91 14.24
C ILE A 172 -3.41 8.93 13.57
N PRO A 173 -3.52 8.93 12.23
CA PRO A 173 -4.41 8.02 11.51
C PRO A 173 -4.03 6.55 11.74
N VAL A 174 -5.05 5.72 11.91
CA VAL A 174 -4.94 4.26 12.00
C VAL A 174 -5.67 3.67 10.81
N ILE A 175 -4.91 3.14 9.86
CA ILE A 175 -5.47 2.43 8.72
C ILE A 175 -5.09 0.96 8.79
N GLY A 176 -5.66 0.10 7.96
CA GLY A 176 -5.33 -1.31 8.03
C GLY A 176 -5.53 -2.02 6.70
N GLY A 177 -4.60 -2.90 6.39
CA GLY A 177 -4.65 -3.80 5.26
C GLY A 177 -5.49 -5.03 5.58
N LEU A 178 -4.83 -6.15 5.84
CA LEU A 178 -5.46 -7.42 6.15
C LEU A 178 -6.25 -7.35 7.47
N GLY A 179 -7.52 -7.77 7.44
CA GLY A 179 -8.37 -7.85 8.62
C GLY A 179 -8.79 -6.52 9.23
N GLY A 180 -8.52 -5.39 8.57
CA GLY A 180 -9.09 -4.09 8.94
C GLY A 180 -10.55 -3.95 8.51
N GLY A 181 -11.26 -2.92 9.03
CA GLY A 181 -12.68 -2.70 8.74
C GLY A 181 -13.09 -1.24 8.84
N PRO A 182 -14.39 -0.96 8.77
CA PRO A 182 -14.93 0.41 8.81
C PRO A 182 -14.67 1.15 10.14
N TRP A 183 -14.27 0.44 11.17
CA TRP A 183 -13.87 0.96 12.48
C TRP A 183 -12.53 1.68 12.50
N LEU A 184 -11.68 1.53 11.44
CA LEU A 184 -10.43 2.25 11.28
C LEU A 184 -10.62 3.57 10.54
N ASP A 185 -9.61 4.45 10.59
CA ASP A 185 -9.60 5.74 9.88
C ASP A 185 -9.47 5.56 8.36
N GLY A 186 -9.10 4.39 7.88
CA GLY A 186 -9.00 4.08 6.46
C GLY A 186 -8.64 2.62 6.18
N ARG A 187 -8.46 2.32 4.90
CA ARG A 187 -8.14 0.96 4.43
C ARG A 187 -7.00 0.99 3.42
N MET A 188 -6.17 -0.07 3.50
CA MET A 188 -5.13 -0.39 2.53
C MET A 188 -5.47 -1.73 1.86
N ARG A 189 -5.38 -1.84 0.53
CA ARG A 189 -5.54 -3.10 -0.20
C ARG A 189 -4.62 -3.14 -1.40
N MET A 190 -4.14 -4.32 -1.79
CA MET A 190 -3.46 -4.48 -3.09
C MET A 190 -4.43 -4.08 -4.21
N ALA A 191 -4.02 -3.17 -5.10
CA ALA A 191 -4.83 -2.72 -6.22
C ALA A 191 -5.25 -3.91 -7.09
N HIS A 192 -4.32 -4.80 -7.41
CA HIS A 192 -4.57 -6.00 -8.21
C HIS A 192 -5.61 -6.93 -7.58
N ALA A 193 -5.55 -7.12 -6.25
CA ALA A 193 -6.55 -7.91 -5.53
C ALA A 193 -7.92 -7.20 -5.50
N ALA A 194 -7.96 -5.87 -5.43
CA ALA A 194 -9.20 -5.12 -5.45
C ALA A 194 -9.96 -5.27 -6.78
N ILE A 195 -9.23 -5.31 -7.90
CA ILE A 195 -9.83 -5.37 -9.24
C ILE A 195 -9.81 -6.78 -9.86
N GLY A 196 -9.38 -7.80 -9.13
CA GLY A 196 -9.34 -9.17 -9.63
C GLY A 196 -8.34 -9.37 -10.78
N TYR A 197 -7.15 -8.74 -10.72
CA TYR A 197 -6.10 -8.88 -11.71
C TYR A 197 -5.05 -9.90 -11.27
N GLY A 198 -4.83 -10.93 -12.09
CA GLY A 198 -3.89 -12.02 -11.85
C GLY A 198 -4.54 -13.40 -12.05
N THR A 199 -3.73 -14.42 -12.32
CA THR A 199 -4.22 -15.78 -12.62
C THR A 199 -4.97 -16.40 -11.44
N GLN A 200 -4.57 -16.09 -10.21
CA GLN A 200 -5.24 -16.57 -8.99
C GLN A 200 -6.71 -16.10 -8.87
N TRP A 201 -7.11 -15.08 -9.64
CA TRP A 201 -8.47 -14.54 -9.62
C TRP A 201 -9.37 -15.12 -10.72
N LEU A 202 -8.82 -15.88 -11.71
CA LEU A 202 -9.59 -16.42 -12.82
C LEU A 202 -10.66 -17.41 -12.35
N ASP A 203 -10.30 -18.25 -11.38
CA ASP A 203 -11.17 -19.30 -10.82
C ASP A 203 -11.64 -18.96 -9.39
N SER A 204 -11.35 -17.75 -8.89
CA SER A 204 -11.70 -17.33 -7.54
C SER A 204 -13.15 -16.90 -7.44
N GLN A 205 -13.84 -17.33 -6.37
CA GLN A 205 -15.16 -16.84 -5.98
C GLN A 205 -15.08 -15.64 -5.00
N ALA A 206 -13.88 -15.14 -4.71
CA ALA A 206 -13.70 -14.00 -3.82
C ALA A 206 -14.30 -12.73 -4.46
N GLU A 207 -14.98 -11.94 -3.64
CA GLU A 207 -15.58 -10.68 -4.07
C GLU A 207 -14.51 -9.64 -4.42
N THR A 208 -14.59 -9.09 -5.63
CA THR A 208 -13.71 -8.05 -6.15
C THR A 208 -14.55 -6.96 -6.83
N TYR A 209 -13.99 -5.76 -7.00
CA TYR A 209 -14.67 -4.65 -7.69
C TYR A 209 -14.76 -4.86 -9.21
N ALA A 210 -13.94 -5.76 -9.78
CA ALA A 210 -13.94 -6.12 -11.20
C ALA A 210 -13.27 -7.49 -11.39
N HIS A 211 -13.34 -8.04 -12.62
CA HIS A 211 -12.69 -9.29 -13.01
C HIS A 211 -11.67 -9.03 -14.14
N VAL A 212 -10.68 -8.17 -13.84
CA VAL A 212 -9.71 -7.68 -14.85
C VAL A 212 -8.87 -8.82 -15.42
N GLY A 213 -8.53 -9.84 -14.62
CA GLY A 213 -7.84 -11.04 -15.10
C GLY A 213 -8.59 -11.77 -16.22
N SER A 214 -9.89 -11.98 -16.03
CA SER A 214 -10.75 -12.63 -17.04
C SER A 214 -10.89 -11.79 -18.31
N ILE A 215 -11.03 -10.47 -18.16
CA ILE A 215 -11.09 -9.52 -19.28
C ILE A 215 -9.78 -9.57 -20.07
N ALA A 216 -8.64 -9.53 -19.39
CA ALA A 216 -7.32 -9.61 -20.00
C ALA A 216 -7.11 -10.95 -20.75
N LEU A 217 -7.50 -12.06 -20.12
CA LEU A 217 -7.42 -13.40 -20.75
C LEU A 217 -8.24 -13.45 -22.04
N GLY A 218 -9.52 -13.02 -21.99
CA GLY A 218 -10.38 -13.00 -23.18
C GLY A 218 -9.84 -12.12 -24.30
N ALA A 219 -9.35 -10.93 -23.97
CA ALA A 219 -8.78 -10.01 -24.94
C ALA A 219 -7.52 -10.56 -25.61
N LEU A 220 -6.60 -11.15 -24.83
CA LEU A 220 -5.38 -11.76 -25.37
C LEU A 220 -5.66 -13.03 -26.17
N SER A 221 -6.66 -13.84 -25.78
CA SER A 221 -7.09 -14.99 -26.57
C SER A 221 -7.64 -14.57 -27.94
N ALA A 222 -8.51 -13.57 -27.98
CA ALA A 222 -9.02 -13.02 -29.23
C ALA A 222 -7.92 -12.45 -30.13
N TYR A 223 -6.95 -11.73 -29.55
CA TYR A 223 -5.79 -11.26 -30.28
C TYR A 223 -4.96 -12.41 -30.88
N ALA A 224 -4.71 -13.45 -30.10
CA ALA A 224 -3.96 -14.62 -30.56
C ALA A 224 -4.68 -15.35 -31.73
N GLU A 225 -6.02 -15.45 -31.68
CA GLU A 225 -6.84 -16.00 -32.74
C GLU A 225 -6.78 -15.15 -34.03
N ASP A 226 -6.88 -13.83 -33.90
CA ASP A 226 -6.78 -12.91 -35.04
C ASP A 226 -5.44 -13.05 -35.76
N VAL A 227 -4.33 -13.10 -34.99
CA VAL A 227 -3.00 -13.31 -35.55
C VAL A 227 -2.88 -14.64 -36.27
N ARG A 228 -3.32 -15.75 -35.65
CA ARG A 228 -3.23 -17.10 -36.25
C ARG A 228 -4.09 -17.24 -37.49
N ALA A 229 -5.21 -16.53 -37.56
CA ALA A 229 -6.12 -16.55 -38.70
C ALA A 229 -5.73 -15.53 -39.80
N GLY A 230 -4.66 -14.79 -39.65
CA GLY A 230 -4.24 -13.73 -40.60
C GLY A 230 -5.22 -12.58 -40.71
N ARG A 231 -6.05 -12.34 -39.68
CA ARG A 231 -7.01 -11.24 -39.65
C ARG A 231 -6.33 -9.91 -39.33
N GLN A 232 -6.95 -8.81 -39.78
CA GLN A 232 -6.47 -7.47 -39.41
C GLN A 232 -6.53 -7.27 -37.90
N ILE A 233 -5.39 -6.84 -37.31
CA ILE A 233 -5.29 -6.63 -35.86
C ILE A 233 -5.98 -5.31 -35.50
N LYS A 234 -6.81 -5.36 -34.47
CA LYS A 234 -7.51 -4.18 -33.93
C LYS A 234 -6.51 -3.16 -33.40
N GLY A 235 -6.77 -1.88 -33.67
CA GLY A 235 -5.92 -0.77 -33.18
C GLY A 235 -4.70 -0.47 -34.02
N GLN A 236 -4.35 -1.27 -35.04
CA GLN A 236 -3.37 -0.89 -36.05
C GLN A 236 -4.02 0.11 -37.03
N ARG A 237 -3.46 1.28 -37.14
CA ARG A 237 -3.71 2.17 -38.30
C ARG A 237 -2.83 1.65 -39.44
N GLY A 238 -3.46 1.29 -40.54
CA GLY A 238 -2.78 0.95 -41.79
C GLY A 238 -1.96 2.13 -42.31
#